data_06a520d3496a75f038f9eeab7cc30ad0
#
_entry.id   06a520d3496a75f038f9eeab7cc30ad0
#
_cell.length_a   1.000
_cell.length_b   1.000
_cell.length_c   1.000
_cell.angle_alpha   90.00
_cell.angle_beta   90.00
_cell.angle_gamma   90.00
#
_symmetry.space_group_name_H-M   'P 1'
#
loop_
_entity.id
_entity.type
_entity.pdbx_description
1 polymer ?
#
loop_
_entity_poly.entity_id
_entity_poly.type
_entity_poly.pdbx_seq_one_letter_code
_entity_poly.pdbx_strand_id
1 'polypeptide(L)' 'MKIWLRLYANFEEKMPLELEEDGSAGLELTQGALVKDVLDIYGIPHEEAYVILLDGRHAPKDTPLVDGAELCIFPAIVGG' A
#
# COMPACT_ATOMS: atom_id res chain seq x y z
N MET A 1 7.72 -1.73 13.15
CA MET A 1 6.62 -0.75 13.06
C MET A 1 5.40 -1.37 12.41
N LYS A 2 4.25 -0.84 12.67
CA LYS A 2 3.02 -1.34 12.08
C LYS A 2 2.37 -0.25 11.23
N ILE A 3 1.96 -0.62 10.01
CA ILE A 3 1.21 0.28 9.15
C ILE A 3 -0.11 -0.39 8.75
N TRP A 4 -1.01 0.37 8.16
CA TRP A 4 -2.30 -0.10 7.68
C TRP A 4 -2.34 0.03 6.16
N LEU A 5 -2.62 -1.08 5.48
CA LEU A 5 -2.59 -1.14 4.01
C LEU A 5 -3.97 -1.33 3.44
N ARG A 6 -4.26 -0.60 2.37
CA ARG A 6 -5.42 -0.85 1.51
C ARG A 6 -4.97 -0.90 0.06
N LEU A 7 -5.38 -1.94 -0.63
CA LEU A 7 -5.16 -2.10 -2.07
C LEU A 7 -6.51 -2.02 -2.76
N TYR A 8 -6.56 -1.32 -3.88
CA TYR A 8 -7.81 -1.02 -4.57
C TYR A 8 -7.87 -1.64 -5.96
N ALA A 9 -9.09 -1.74 -6.50
CA ALA A 9 -9.37 -2.29 -7.82
C ALA A 9 -8.79 -3.69 -7.96
N ASN A 10 -8.09 -3.99 -9.06
CA ASN A 10 -7.54 -5.33 -9.28
C ASN A 10 -6.45 -5.70 -8.27
N PHE A 11 -5.92 -4.75 -7.53
CA PHE A 11 -4.95 -5.05 -6.46
C PHE A 11 -5.60 -5.67 -5.23
N GLU A 12 -6.92 -5.58 -5.09
CA GLU A 12 -7.60 -6.18 -3.94
C GLU A 12 -7.33 -7.67 -3.80
N GLU A 13 -7.10 -8.37 -4.90
CA GLU A 13 -6.77 -9.78 -4.90
C GLU A 13 -5.48 -10.09 -4.14
N LYS A 14 -4.62 -9.10 -4.00
CA LYS A 14 -3.34 -9.27 -3.33
C LYS A 14 -3.40 -9.01 -1.83
N MET A 15 -4.56 -8.56 -1.33
CA MET A 15 -4.73 -8.32 0.11
C MET A 15 -4.64 -9.63 0.89
N PRO A 16 -4.06 -9.60 2.10
CA PRO A 16 -4.06 -10.77 2.96
C PRO A 16 -5.48 -11.15 3.36
N LEU A 17 -5.66 -12.41 3.81
CA LEU A 17 -6.98 -12.92 4.17
C LEU A 17 -7.56 -12.26 5.40
N GLU A 18 -6.71 -11.87 6.34
CA GLU A 18 -7.17 -11.22 7.57
C GLU A 18 -7.18 -9.71 7.40
N LEU A 19 -8.37 -9.14 7.45
CA LEU A 19 -8.56 -7.69 7.31
C LEU A 19 -9.25 -7.14 8.55
N GLU A 20 -9.00 -5.87 8.83
CA GLU A 20 -9.73 -5.15 9.86
C GLU A 20 -11.15 -4.85 9.37
N GLU A 21 -12.01 -4.36 10.26
CA GLU A 21 -13.39 -4.06 9.92
C GLU A 21 -13.53 -3.06 8.79
N ASP A 22 -12.57 -2.15 8.66
CA ASP A 22 -12.57 -1.13 7.61
C ASP A 22 -11.97 -1.61 6.29
N GLY A 23 -11.57 -2.88 6.21
CA GLY A 23 -10.99 -3.47 5.00
C GLY A 23 -9.50 -3.29 4.88
N SER A 24 -8.84 -2.66 5.85
CA SER A 24 -7.39 -2.51 5.83
C SER A 24 -6.69 -3.74 6.41
N ALA A 25 -5.43 -3.90 6.06
CA ALA A 25 -4.58 -4.96 6.61
C ALA A 25 -3.46 -4.35 7.45
N GLY A 26 -3.29 -4.86 8.66
CA GLY A 26 -2.16 -4.45 9.50
C GLY A 26 -0.90 -5.17 9.06
N LEU A 27 0.18 -4.45 8.79
CA LEU A 27 1.46 -5.00 8.38
C LEU A 27 2.54 -4.64 9.38
N GLU A 28 3.32 -5.66 9.79
CA GLU A 28 4.52 -5.43 10.57
C GLU A 28 5.69 -5.28 9.61
N LEU A 29 6.41 -4.19 9.71
CA LEU A 29 7.55 -3.89 8.84
C LEU A 29 8.74 -3.48 9.70
N THR A 30 9.95 -3.66 9.14
CA THR A 30 11.15 -3.18 9.81
C THR A 30 11.21 -1.66 9.74
N GLN A 31 11.86 -1.06 10.73
CA GLN A 31 12.10 0.39 10.71
C GLN A 31 12.88 0.76 9.46
N GLY A 32 12.53 1.86 8.85
CA GLY A 32 13.18 2.31 7.62
C GLY A 32 12.58 1.76 6.33
N ALA A 33 11.55 0.92 6.43
CA ALA A 33 10.89 0.41 5.22
C ALA A 33 10.28 1.55 4.41
N LEU A 34 10.32 1.43 3.09
CA LEU A 34 9.80 2.42 2.16
C LEU A 34 8.51 1.93 1.52
N VAL A 35 7.74 2.83 0.92
CA VAL A 35 6.53 2.48 0.18
C VAL A 35 6.82 1.36 -0.83
N LYS A 36 7.91 1.50 -1.60
CA LYS A 36 8.25 0.49 -2.62
C LYS A 36 8.52 -0.90 -2.04
N ASP A 37 8.95 -0.99 -0.78
CA ASP A 37 9.15 -2.28 -0.13
C ASP A 37 7.84 -3.01 0.03
N VAL A 38 6.76 -2.29 0.32
CA VAL A 38 5.42 -2.89 0.41
C VAL A 38 4.98 -3.39 -0.96
N LEU A 39 5.24 -2.64 -2.03
CA LEU A 39 4.93 -3.10 -3.39
C LEU A 39 5.63 -4.42 -3.68
N ASP A 40 6.90 -4.54 -3.31
CA ASP A 40 7.66 -5.75 -3.54
C ASP A 40 7.10 -6.94 -2.74
N ILE A 41 6.70 -6.71 -1.49
CA ILE A 41 6.13 -7.75 -0.64
C ILE A 41 4.89 -8.36 -1.29
N TYR A 42 4.05 -7.55 -1.90
CA TYR A 42 2.79 -8.01 -2.48
C TYR A 42 2.89 -8.28 -3.98
N GLY A 43 4.08 -8.19 -4.55
CA GLY A 43 4.27 -8.49 -5.96
C GLY A 43 3.60 -7.50 -6.90
N ILE A 44 3.48 -6.26 -6.47
CA ILE A 44 2.88 -5.21 -7.30
C ILE A 44 3.98 -4.56 -8.14
N PRO A 45 3.91 -4.64 -9.48
CA PRO A 45 4.90 -3.96 -10.30
C PRO A 45 4.87 -2.47 -10.01
N HIS A 46 6.04 -1.85 -9.86
CA HIS A 46 6.13 -0.45 -9.45
C HIS A 46 5.43 0.48 -10.45
N GLU A 47 5.52 0.17 -11.74
CA GLU A 47 4.89 0.98 -12.79
C GLU A 47 3.36 0.87 -12.78
N GLU A 48 2.81 -0.15 -12.12
CA GLU A 48 1.36 -0.30 -12.01
C GLU A 48 0.78 0.37 -10.77
N ALA A 49 1.62 0.72 -9.81
CA ALA A 49 1.18 1.45 -8.62
C ALA A 49 1.08 2.94 -8.99
N TYR A 50 -0.05 3.30 -9.57
CA TYR A 50 -0.22 4.61 -10.21
C TYR A 50 -0.47 5.73 -9.20
N VAL A 51 -1.36 5.50 -8.24
CA VAL A 51 -1.64 6.48 -7.18
C VAL A 51 -1.27 5.86 -5.85
N ILE A 52 -0.43 6.54 -5.10
CA ILE A 52 -0.03 6.11 -3.77
C ILE A 52 -0.37 7.23 -2.79
N LEU A 53 -1.21 6.93 -1.82
CA LEU A 53 -1.57 7.88 -0.78
C LEU A 53 -1.04 7.39 0.55
N LEU A 54 -0.28 8.24 1.22
CA LEU A 54 0.23 7.98 2.55
C LEU A 54 -0.42 8.99 3.49
N ASP A 55 -1.23 8.49 4.41
CA ASP A 55 -2.04 9.33 5.30
C ASP A 55 -2.86 10.37 4.52
N GLY A 56 -3.40 9.92 3.36
CA GLY A 56 -4.27 10.76 2.54
C GLY A 56 -3.56 11.70 1.58
N ARG A 57 -2.22 11.65 1.51
CA ARG A 57 -1.43 12.51 0.62
C ARG A 57 -0.61 11.70 -0.36
N HIS A 58 -0.48 12.21 -1.57
CA HIS A 58 0.40 11.58 -2.56
C HIS A 58 1.82 11.46 -2.03
N ALA A 59 2.41 10.30 -2.24
CA ALA A 59 3.77 10.03 -1.78
C ALA A 59 4.56 9.31 -2.86
N PRO A 60 5.84 9.70 -3.06
CA PRO A 60 6.73 8.93 -3.94
C PRO A 60 6.99 7.54 -3.39
N LYS A 61 7.38 6.62 -4.27
CA LYS A 61 7.64 5.23 -3.90
C LYS A 61 8.81 5.05 -2.95
N ASP A 62 9.72 6.00 -2.90
CA ASP A 62 10.86 5.96 -2.00
C ASP A 62 10.62 6.68 -0.67
N THR A 63 9.35 7.00 -0.38
CA THR A 63 8.99 7.65 0.88
C THR A 63 9.12 6.66 2.04
N PRO A 64 9.82 7.03 3.12
CA PRO A 64 9.89 6.20 4.31
C PRO A 64 8.53 6.09 5.00
N LEU A 65 8.22 4.89 5.48
CA LEU A 65 7.01 4.66 6.25
C LEU A 65 7.29 4.91 7.73
N VAL A 66 6.24 5.33 8.44
CA VAL A 66 6.33 5.54 9.89
C VAL A 66 5.25 4.69 10.57
N ASP A 67 5.48 4.40 11.83
CA ASP A 67 4.55 3.60 12.62
C ASP A 67 3.17 4.26 12.64
N GLY A 68 2.14 3.46 12.39
CA GLY A 68 0.75 3.94 12.38
C GLY A 68 0.28 4.52 11.06
N ALA A 69 1.14 4.58 10.04
CA ALA A 69 0.77 5.17 8.75
C ALA A 69 -0.31 4.36 8.03
N GLU A 70 -1.15 5.05 7.27
CA GLU A 70 -2.13 4.43 6.39
C GLU A 70 -1.63 4.55 4.95
N LEU A 71 -1.48 3.42 4.27
CA LEU A 71 -0.99 3.36 2.91
C LEU A 71 -2.07 2.84 1.98
N CYS A 72 -2.44 3.62 0.98
CA CYS A 72 -3.43 3.24 -0.03
C CYS A 72 -2.77 3.22 -1.40
N ILE A 73 -2.98 2.15 -2.16
CA ILE A 73 -2.36 1.96 -3.46
C ILE A 73 -3.43 1.65 -4.50
N PHE A 74 -3.43 2.42 -5.59
CA PHE A 74 -4.40 2.31 -6.67
C PHE A 74 -3.68 2.06 -8.00
N PRO A 75 -4.21 1.17 -8.85
CA PRO A 75 -3.69 1.04 -10.20
C PRO A 75 -4.19 2.18 -11.09
N ALA A 76 -3.61 2.30 -12.27
CA ALA A 76 -4.15 3.21 -13.28
C ALA A 76 -5.52 2.70 -13.71
N ILE A 77 -6.47 3.61 -13.85
CA ILE A 77 -7.79 3.26 -14.38
C ILE A 77 -7.67 3.28 -15.91
N VAL A 78 -7.84 2.10 -16.51
CA VAL A 78 -7.71 1.94 -17.95
C VAL A 78 -9.10 1.91 -18.57
N GLY A 79 -9.25 2.64 -19.63
CA GLY A 79 -10.40 2.49 -20.49
C GLY A 79 -11.63 3.21 -20.05
N GLY A 80 -11.45 4.08 -19.34
CA GLY A 80 -12.53 4.97 -19.05
C GLY A 80 -13.91 4.48 -19.34
#